data_7d928118fe8f900e83d96cc9184c73ca
#
_entry.id   7d928118fe8f900e83d96cc9184c73ca
#
_cell.length_a   1.000
_cell.length_b   1.000
_cell.length_c   1.000
_cell.angle_alpha   90.00
_cell.angle_beta   90.00
_cell.angle_gamma   90.00
#
_symmetry.space_group_name_H-M   'P 1'
#
loop_
_entity.id
_entity.type
_entity.pdbx_description
1 polymer ?
#
loop_
_entity_poly.entity_id
_entity_poly.type
_entity_poly.pdbx_seq_one_letter_code
_entity_poly.pdbx_strand_id
1 'polypeptide(L)'
;GKTWVLDPGIKDDFHDRWICPKDPNRMIATNDGGCQVSMTGGLTWSGQYTQRNSQFYRVNTDNDFPYNVYGSGQDILAYKVPSASRWGGISGYETTIIGNGEISSVIPNPEDPNIVYNISGGAPMGSGAPFTVNNIATGQNEVRSVWPEPLFGLNASDLKYRFNWDLAYFVSPHDPKVIYLGGNVVFKTTDEGLTWEVISEDLTNDLKDRQKITGTPWLSEYFGQEIYSTIKRMAESPLKKGLIWTGSDDGKIFVTKDGGGKWEDVSIVDKALPEFSQVYEIEPSPHDEATAYVAISNFNTYNDYTPYLFKTTDYGKSWVNMSGKFPQDQITRTIREDKTVKGLLYAGTETGIYFSMDDGETWESLRMNMPAVPVVDIEVKGNDLVIATNGRGFWIMDDITPLRVQSSAIDAKPAHLYAISDHTRFGYNWWMDYLPGGDPGDKKNYFVQNMRPGLTYYEEGFTPVNGERKRKFINAGDPKSLGVVIYFKLASEPTDISLTILDENGNEIRHYSKDLMTLK
;
A
#
# COMPACT_ATOMS: atom_id res chain seq x y z
N GLY A 1 5.72 -44.15 -0.37
CA GLY A 1 4.40 -44.39 -0.03
C GLY A 1 3.67 -45.54 -0.66
N LYS A 2 3.17 -46.43 0.18
CA LYS A 2 2.21 -47.46 -0.28
C LYS A 2 0.80 -46.89 -0.43
N THR A 3 0.49 -45.83 0.29
CA THR A 3 -0.80 -45.12 0.26
C THR A 3 -0.57 -43.62 0.38
N TRP A 4 -1.45 -42.84 -0.23
CA TRP A 4 -1.48 -41.39 -0.16
C TRP A 4 -2.88 -40.97 0.29
N VAL A 5 -2.95 -40.05 1.23
CA VAL A 5 -4.20 -39.45 1.70
C VAL A 5 -4.05 -37.94 1.56
N LEU A 6 -5.03 -37.32 0.94
CA LEU A 6 -5.12 -35.86 0.86
C LEU A 6 -5.36 -35.31 2.27
N ASP A 7 -4.59 -34.30 2.66
CA ASP A 7 -4.81 -33.55 3.90
C ASP A 7 -5.73 -32.35 3.62
N PRO A 8 -7.02 -32.43 3.96
CA PRO A 8 -7.98 -31.38 3.62
C PRO A 8 -7.87 -30.15 4.51
N GLY A 9 -7.03 -30.19 5.54
CA GLY A 9 -6.83 -29.11 6.48
C GLY A 9 -5.80 -28.07 6.03
N ILE A 10 -5.06 -28.34 4.95
CA ILE A 10 -4.08 -27.43 4.37
C ILE A 10 -4.68 -26.83 3.11
N LYS A 11 -4.53 -25.51 2.96
CA LYS A 11 -4.98 -24.79 1.78
C LYS A 11 -4.05 -25.02 0.59
N ASP A 12 -4.52 -24.60 -0.58
CA ASP A 12 -3.82 -24.68 -1.87
C ASP A 12 -2.45 -23.97 -1.87
N ASP A 13 -1.65 -24.22 -2.88
CA ASP A 13 -0.30 -23.69 -3.08
C ASP A 13 0.64 -23.94 -1.88
N PHE A 14 0.68 -25.19 -1.51
CA PHE A 14 1.49 -25.70 -0.41
C PHE A 14 2.98 -25.69 -0.78
N HIS A 15 3.81 -25.04 0.06
CA HIS A 15 5.23 -24.88 -0.18
C HIS A 15 6.12 -25.78 0.66
N ASP A 16 5.87 -25.86 1.97
CA ASP A 16 6.76 -26.61 2.85
C ASP A 16 6.04 -27.15 4.10
N ARG A 17 6.60 -28.22 4.66
CA ARG A 17 6.13 -28.84 5.90
C ARG A 17 7.31 -29.23 6.77
N TRP A 18 7.33 -28.70 7.98
CA TRP A 18 8.22 -29.17 9.02
C TRP A 18 7.47 -30.07 10.01
N ILE A 19 8.07 -31.22 10.33
CA ILE A 19 7.58 -32.16 11.34
C ILE A 19 8.58 -32.21 12.48
N CYS A 20 8.10 -32.02 13.72
CA CYS A 20 8.97 -32.05 14.90
C CYS A 20 9.63 -33.43 15.08
N PRO A 21 10.97 -33.53 15.08
CA PRO A 21 11.65 -34.80 15.19
C PRO A 21 11.39 -35.54 16.51
N LYS A 22 11.01 -34.81 17.57
CA LYS A 22 10.76 -35.37 18.91
C LYS A 22 9.28 -35.68 19.16
N ASP A 23 8.38 -35.10 18.38
CA ASP A 23 6.93 -35.28 18.50
C ASP A 23 6.27 -35.09 17.13
N PRO A 24 6.00 -36.18 16.40
CA PRO A 24 5.45 -36.12 15.07
C PRO A 24 4.01 -35.57 15.01
N ASN A 25 3.35 -35.39 16.17
CA ASN A 25 2.05 -34.71 16.18
C ASN A 25 2.18 -33.19 16.00
N ARG A 26 3.38 -32.63 16.25
CA ARG A 26 3.64 -31.21 16.06
C ARG A 26 4.20 -30.96 14.67
N MET A 27 3.45 -30.21 13.87
CA MET A 27 3.80 -29.89 12.49
C MET A 27 3.55 -28.41 12.20
N ILE A 28 4.30 -27.87 11.27
CA ILE A 28 4.06 -26.57 10.67
C ILE A 28 3.96 -26.78 9.16
N ALA A 29 2.97 -26.21 8.53
CA ALA A 29 2.79 -26.20 7.09
C ALA A 29 2.68 -24.76 6.60
N THR A 30 3.25 -24.45 5.44
CA THR A 30 3.24 -23.14 4.82
C THR A 30 2.63 -23.21 3.42
N ASN A 31 1.89 -22.18 3.07
CA ASN A 31 1.27 -21.99 1.77
C ASN A 31 1.16 -20.49 1.46
N ASP A 32 0.66 -20.10 0.30
CA ASP A 32 0.53 -18.70 -0.11
C ASP A 32 -0.31 -17.85 0.86
N GLY A 33 -1.31 -18.44 1.51
CA GLY A 33 -2.12 -17.76 2.52
C GLY A 33 -1.48 -17.62 3.89
N GLY A 34 -0.30 -18.25 4.13
CA GLY A 34 0.42 -18.14 5.40
C GLY A 34 0.90 -19.47 5.99
N CYS A 35 0.88 -19.56 7.31
CA CYS A 35 1.41 -20.67 8.07
C CYS A 35 0.33 -21.31 8.96
N GLN A 36 0.29 -22.61 9.03
CA GLN A 36 -0.63 -23.39 9.87
C GLN A 36 0.12 -24.34 10.78
N VAL A 37 -0.37 -24.54 11.98
CA VAL A 37 0.22 -25.44 12.99
C VAL A 37 -0.75 -26.57 13.29
N SER A 38 -0.24 -27.79 13.30
CA SER A 38 -0.94 -28.96 13.83
C SER A 38 -0.26 -29.45 15.10
N MET A 39 -1.07 -29.86 16.06
CA MET A 39 -0.66 -30.56 17.27
C MET A 39 -1.20 -31.98 17.33
N THR A 40 -1.77 -32.46 16.23
CA THR A 40 -2.52 -33.72 16.15
C THR A 40 -2.05 -34.62 14.99
N GLY A 41 -0.80 -34.42 14.52
CA GLY A 41 -0.26 -35.19 13.40
C GLY A 41 -0.95 -34.93 12.06
N GLY A 42 -1.49 -33.72 11.85
CA GLY A 42 -2.18 -33.32 10.64
C GLY A 42 -3.69 -33.58 10.66
N LEU A 43 -4.25 -34.13 11.74
CA LEU A 43 -5.70 -34.34 11.83
C LEU A 43 -6.48 -33.03 11.95
N THR A 44 -5.89 -32.02 12.57
CA THR A 44 -6.45 -30.67 12.68
C THR A 44 -5.34 -29.65 12.53
N TRP A 45 -5.68 -28.48 11.96
CA TRP A 45 -4.77 -27.38 11.72
C TRP A 45 -5.31 -26.06 12.28
N SER A 46 -4.41 -25.18 12.70
CA SER A 46 -4.79 -23.82 13.08
C SER A 46 -5.26 -23.03 11.86
N GLY A 47 -6.03 -21.97 12.10
CA GLY A 47 -6.26 -20.96 11.05
C GLY A 47 -4.99 -20.19 10.72
N GLN A 48 -4.93 -19.63 9.52
CA GLN A 48 -3.83 -18.77 9.07
C GLN A 48 -4.12 -17.28 9.20
N TYR A 49 -5.35 -16.91 9.54
CA TYR A 49 -5.82 -15.51 9.61
C TYR A 49 -5.38 -14.73 10.86
N THR A 50 -4.54 -15.32 11.70
CA THR A 50 -3.99 -14.69 12.90
C THR A 50 -2.60 -14.11 12.69
N GLN A 51 -2.09 -14.16 11.47
CA GLN A 51 -0.74 -13.70 11.13
C GLN A 51 -0.80 -12.27 10.60
N ARG A 52 0.20 -11.46 10.96
CA ARG A 52 0.34 -10.07 10.50
C ARG A 52 1.17 -10.03 9.21
N ASN A 53 0.80 -10.79 8.22
CA ASN A 53 1.45 -10.83 6.91
C ASN A 53 0.41 -10.71 5.81
N SER A 54 0.67 -9.82 4.87
CA SER A 54 -0.08 -9.66 3.63
C SER A 54 0.79 -8.93 2.63
N GLN A 55 0.75 -9.38 1.39
CA GLN A 55 1.50 -8.81 0.27
C GLN A 55 0.55 -7.95 -0.57
N PHE A 56 0.44 -6.66 -0.24
CA PHE A 56 -0.37 -5.72 -1.01
C PHE A 56 0.42 -5.12 -2.17
N TYR A 57 -0.30 -4.82 -3.27
CA TYR A 57 0.24 -4.15 -4.45
C TYR A 57 0.09 -2.64 -4.38
N ARG A 58 -1.11 -2.16 -4.01
CA ARG A 58 -1.49 -0.76 -4.04
C ARG A 58 -2.38 -0.42 -2.86
N VAL A 59 -2.52 0.89 -2.61
CA VAL A 59 -3.45 1.42 -1.63
C VAL A 59 -4.28 2.55 -2.23
N ASN A 60 -5.58 2.52 -1.95
CA ASN A 60 -6.50 3.61 -2.23
C ASN A 60 -7.40 3.83 -1.04
N THR A 61 -8.02 5.00 -0.95
CA THR A 61 -8.95 5.32 0.13
C THR A 61 -10.26 5.90 -0.43
N ASP A 62 -11.36 5.77 0.34
CA ASP A 62 -12.61 6.46 0.06
C ASP A 62 -12.72 7.78 0.84
N ASN A 63 -13.86 8.45 0.72
CA ASN A 63 -14.17 9.70 1.41
C ASN A 63 -15.15 9.52 2.57
N ASP A 64 -15.41 8.30 3.01
CA ASP A 64 -16.20 8.01 4.21
C ASP A 64 -15.50 8.53 5.48
N PHE A 65 -16.25 8.57 6.59
CA PHE A 65 -15.67 8.87 7.89
C PHE A 65 -16.08 7.82 8.94
N PRO A 66 -15.14 7.09 9.55
CA PRO A 66 -13.72 6.99 9.16
C PRO A 66 -13.59 6.52 7.71
N TYR A 67 -12.54 6.99 7.01
CA TYR A 67 -12.28 6.51 5.66
C TYR A 67 -11.89 5.03 5.68
N ASN A 68 -12.08 4.36 4.55
CA ASN A 68 -11.64 3.00 4.38
C ASN A 68 -10.40 2.94 3.48
N VAL A 69 -9.60 1.92 3.72
CA VAL A 69 -8.40 1.57 2.95
C VAL A 69 -8.73 0.38 2.06
N TYR A 70 -8.34 0.47 0.80
CA TYR A 70 -8.60 -0.54 -0.22
C TYR A 70 -7.29 -1.06 -0.82
N GLY A 71 -7.22 -2.34 -1.08
CA GLY A 71 -6.11 -2.97 -1.80
C GLY A 71 -6.33 -4.44 -2.04
N SER A 72 -5.60 -4.97 -3.00
CA SER A 72 -5.53 -6.39 -3.31
C SER A 72 -4.21 -6.97 -2.84
N GLY A 73 -4.24 -8.22 -2.40
CA GLY A 73 -3.04 -8.93 -2.00
C GLY A 73 -2.82 -10.16 -2.86
N GLN A 74 -1.55 -10.48 -3.10
CA GLN A 74 -1.15 -11.67 -3.86
C GLN A 74 -1.74 -12.93 -3.22
N ASP A 75 -2.38 -13.77 -4.02
CA ASP A 75 -3.01 -15.05 -3.66
C ASP A 75 -4.02 -14.97 -2.51
N ILE A 76 -4.42 -13.75 -2.18
CA ILE A 76 -5.54 -13.45 -1.31
C ILE A 76 -6.59 -12.67 -2.10
N LEU A 77 -7.43 -11.90 -1.46
CA LEU A 77 -8.53 -11.21 -2.13
C LEU A 77 -8.34 -9.70 -2.12
N ALA A 78 -9.20 -8.99 -2.81
CA ALA A 78 -9.35 -7.56 -2.65
C ALA A 78 -10.12 -7.24 -1.37
N TYR A 79 -9.65 -6.24 -0.63
CA TYR A 79 -10.18 -5.87 0.69
C TYR A 79 -10.52 -4.40 0.80
N LYS A 80 -11.56 -4.14 1.59
CA LYS A 80 -11.89 -2.84 2.20
C LYS A 80 -11.72 -2.97 3.70
N VAL A 81 -10.93 -2.11 4.31
CA VAL A 81 -10.62 -2.11 5.74
C VAL A 81 -10.83 -0.70 6.30
N PRO A 82 -11.55 -0.48 7.42
CA PRO A 82 -11.70 0.85 7.97
C PRO A 82 -10.38 1.37 8.55
N SER A 83 -10.13 2.68 8.45
CA SER A 83 -8.95 3.33 9.04
C SER A 83 -9.03 3.45 10.56
N ALA A 84 -10.21 3.31 11.13
CA ALA A 84 -10.44 3.33 12.57
C ALA A 84 -11.59 2.43 12.94
N SER A 85 -11.52 1.83 14.13
CA SER A 85 -12.53 0.93 14.66
C SER A 85 -13.06 1.42 16.01
N ARG A 86 -14.37 1.30 16.21
CA ARG A 86 -14.99 1.49 17.52
C ARG A 86 -14.87 0.27 18.45
N TRP A 87 -14.26 -0.81 17.99
CA TRP A 87 -14.11 -2.05 18.73
C TRP A 87 -12.78 -2.18 19.46
N GLY A 88 -11.93 -1.14 19.43
CA GLY A 88 -10.64 -1.10 20.11
C GLY A 88 -9.48 -1.71 19.34
N GLY A 89 -9.73 -2.27 18.16
CA GLY A 89 -8.74 -2.78 17.23
C GLY A 89 -9.39 -3.11 15.91
N ILE A 90 -8.68 -2.90 14.82
CA ILE A 90 -9.17 -3.20 13.46
C ILE A 90 -8.94 -4.68 13.22
N SER A 91 -10.01 -5.47 13.33
CA SER A 91 -9.95 -6.94 13.17
C SER A 91 -10.34 -7.36 11.77
N GLY A 92 -10.00 -8.60 11.41
CA GLY A 92 -10.42 -9.21 10.13
C GLY A 92 -11.92 -9.25 9.91
N TYR A 93 -12.73 -9.00 10.92
CA TYR A 93 -14.18 -8.93 10.84
C TYR A 93 -14.74 -7.60 10.35
N GLU A 94 -14.01 -6.53 10.48
CA GLU A 94 -14.37 -5.24 9.87
C GLU A 94 -13.87 -5.16 8.42
N THR A 95 -13.14 -6.19 7.99
CA THR A 95 -12.65 -6.32 6.62
C THR A 95 -13.76 -6.82 5.72
N THR A 96 -14.06 -6.10 4.65
CA THR A 96 -14.98 -6.53 3.60
C THR A 96 -14.18 -7.07 2.43
N ILE A 97 -14.53 -8.27 1.98
CA ILE A 97 -13.97 -8.85 0.76
C ILE A 97 -14.67 -8.24 -0.44
N ILE A 98 -13.91 -7.77 -1.43
CA ILE A 98 -14.41 -7.13 -2.63
C ILE A 98 -14.07 -8.02 -3.84
N GLY A 99 -14.99 -8.87 -4.22
CA GLY A 99 -14.81 -9.71 -5.42
C GLY A 99 -13.56 -10.60 -5.40
N ASN A 100 -13.14 -11.00 -6.58
CA ASN A 100 -11.98 -11.86 -6.80
C ASN A 100 -10.80 -11.03 -7.34
N GLY A 101 -10.21 -10.18 -6.56
CA GLY A 101 -9.04 -9.40 -6.97
C GLY A 101 -7.84 -9.81 -6.16
N GLU A 102 -6.77 -10.22 -6.81
CA GLU A 102 -5.50 -10.53 -6.14
C GLU A 102 -4.33 -9.69 -6.64
N ILE A 103 -4.58 -8.81 -7.59
CA ILE A 103 -3.53 -8.02 -8.25
C ILE A 103 -3.93 -6.55 -8.40
N SER A 104 -2.92 -5.69 -8.57
CA SER A 104 -3.09 -4.30 -8.94
C SER A 104 -3.84 -3.44 -7.90
N SER A 105 -4.49 -2.39 -8.34
CA SER A 105 -5.25 -1.46 -7.50
C SER A 105 -6.65 -1.98 -7.18
N VAL A 106 -7.21 -1.50 -6.08
CA VAL A 106 -8.65 -1.60 -5.75
C VAL A 106 -9.14 -0.19 -5.52
N ILE A 107 -9.97 0.33 -6.41
CA ILE A 107 -10.32 1.75 -6.43
C ILE A 107 -11.82 1.92 -6.17
N PRO A 108 -12.23 2.55 -5.05
CA PRO A 108 -13.62 2.92 -4.83
C PRO A 108 -14.02 4.05 -5.78
N ASN A 109 -15.26 4.01 -6.28
CA ASN A 109 -15.81 5.13 -7.03
C ASN A 109 -15.92 6.34 -6.08
N PRO A 110 -15.38 7.52 -6.46
CA PRO A 110 -15.38 8.70 -5.58
C PRO A 110 -16.78 9.26 -5.23
N GLU A 111 -17.78 8.98 -6.06
CA GLU A 111 -19.17 9.42 -5.85
C GLU A 111 -20.04 8.38 -5.14
N ASP A 112 -19.74 7.09 -5.30
CA ASP A 112 -20.44 5.99 -4.63
C ASP A 112 -19.46 4.91 -4.16
N PRO A 113 -19.04 4.91 -2.90
CA PRO A 113 -18.06 3.95 -2.38
C PRO A 113 -18.60 2.50 -2.32
N ASN A 114 -19.87 2.25 -2.66
CA ASN A 114 -20.38 0.90 -2.85
C ASN A 114 -19.97 0.33 -4.22
N ILE A 115 -19.58 1.16 -5.17
CA ILE A 115 -19.02 0.73 -6.44
C ILE A 115 -17.51 0.72 -6.32
N VAL A 116 -16.91 -0.44 -6.56
CA VAL A 116 -15.46 -0.63 -6.44
C VAL A 116 -14.93 -1.32 -7.69
N TYR A 117 -13.88 -0.77 -8.23
CA TYR A 117 -13.17 -1.30 -9.39
C TYR A 117 -11.97 -2.13 -8.93
N ASN A 118 -11.77 -3.29 -9.53
CA ASN A 118 -10.56 -4.09 -9.36
C ASN A 118 -10.26 -4.94 -10.61
N ILE A 119 -9.12 -5.60 -10.60
CA ILE A 119 -8.77 -6.61 -11.59
C ILE A 119 -9.01 -7.97 -10.96
N SER A 120 -9.85 -8.80 -11.59
CA SER A 120 -10.12 -10.14 -11.10
C SER A 120 -8.87 -11.02 -11.13
N GLY A 121 -8.59 -11.69 -10.03
CA GLY A 121 -7.55 -12.69 -9.95
C GLY A 121 -7.81 -13.90 -10.85
N GLY A 122 -6.75 -14.60 -11.21
CA GLY A 122 -6.82 -15.74 -12.14
C GLY A 122 -7.09 -15.34 -13.58
N ALA A 123 -7.28 -14.11 -13.83
CA ALA A 123 -7.65 -13.52 -15.10
C ALA A 123 -6.51 -13.34 -16.08
N PRO A 124 -5.25 -13.14 -15.69
CA PRO A 124 -4.13 -13.21 -16.64
C PRO A 124 -4.04 -14.55 -17.34
N MET A 125 -4.56 -15.61 -16.72
CA MET A 125 -4.60 -16.94 -17.29
C MET A 125 -5.53 -17.10 -18.50
N GLY A 126 -6.02 -16.02 -19.08
CA GLY A 126 -6.75 -16.16 -20.34
C GLY A 126 -7.71 -15.08 -20.75
N SER A 127 -7.75 -13.91 -20.11
CA SER A 127 -8.82 -12.97 -20.41
C SER A 127 -8.43 -11.50 -20.56
N GLY A 128 -7.16 -11.20 -20.82
CA GLY A 128 -6.70 -9.83 -21.16
C GLY A 128 -7.36 -8.70 -20.38
N ALA A 129 -6.79 -8.31 -19.25
CA ALA A 129 -7.23 -7.24 -18.38
C ALA A 129 -8.72 -7.33 -17.98
N PRO A 130 -9.11 -8.27 -17.10
CA PRO A 130 -10.48 -8.44 -16.64
C PRO A 130 -10.82 -7.38 -15.59
N PHE A 131 -11.07 -6.21 -16.06
CA PHE A 131 -11.61 -5.13 -15.26
C PHE A 131 -12.97 -5.54 -14.66
N THR A 132 -13.11 -5.39 -13.36
CA THR A 132 -14.30 -5.83 -12.64
C THR A 132 -14.94 -4.65 -11.91
N VAL A 133 -16.24 -4.53 -12.05
CA VAL A 133 -17.08 -3.59 -11.31
C VAL A 133 -17.82 -4.37 -10.24
N ASN A 134 -17.58 -4.02 -8.99
CA ASN A 134 -18.20 -4.68 -7.84
C ASN A 134 -19.16 -3.69 -7.17
N ASN A 135 -20.37 -4.16 -6.89
CA ASN A 135 -21.31 -3.46 -6.03
C ASN A 135 -21.31 -4.15 -4.67
N ILE A 136 -20.62 -3.58 -3.67
CA ILE A 136 -20.48 -4.18 -2.35
C ILE A 136 -21.78 -4.15 -1.53
N ALA A 137 -22.73 -3.28 -1.86
CA ALA A 137 -24.03 -3.23 -1.20
C ALA A 137 -24.94 -4.38 -1.62
N THR A 138 -24.84 -4.83 -2.88
CA THR A 138 -25.66 -5.93 -3.43
C THR A 138 -24.90 -7.24 -3.55
N GLY A 139 -23.57 -7.20 -3.49
CA GLY A 139 -22.70 -8.36 -3.75
C GLY A 139 -22.59 -8.73 -5.23
N GLN A 140 -23.05 -7.88 -6.14
CA GLN A 140 -22.94 -8.11 -7.58
C GLN A 140 -21.55 -7.78 -8.08
N ASN A 141 -20.98 -8.66 -8.89
CA ASN A 141 -19.70 -8.49 -9.56
C ASN A 141 -19.89 -8.68 -11.05
N GLU A 142 -19.33 -7.78 -11.85
CA GLU A 142 -19.41 -7.84 -13.30
C GLU A 142 -18.00 -7.67 -13.90
N VAL A 143 -17.55 -8.68 -14.65
CA VAL A 143 -16.27 -8.63 -15.36
C VAL A 143 -16.48 -7.98 -16.72
N ARG A 144 -15.77 -6.89 -16.97
CA ARG A 144 -15.81 -6.07 -18.19
C ARG A 144 -14.42 -6.03 -18.81
N SER A 145 -13.99 -7.20 -19.34
CA SER A 145 -12.64 -7.32 -19.91
C SER A 145 -12.39 -6.32 -21.03
N VAL A 146 -11.23 -5.68 -20.98
CA VAL A 146 -10.83 -4.70 -22.00
C VAL A 146 -10.62 -5.39 -23.35
N TRP A 147 -9.93 -6.53 -23.34
CA TRP A 147 -9.66 -7.33 -24.53
C TRP A 147 -9.56 -8.81 -24.17
N PRO A 148 -10.67 -9.56 -24.28
CA PRO A 148 -10.72 -10.98 -23.87
C PRO A 148 -9.98 -11.88 -24.88
N GLU A 149 -8.68 -11.98 -24.75
CA GLU A 149 -7.81 -12.83 -25.55
C GLU A 149 -7.07 -13.83 -24.66
N PRO A 150 -7.17 -15.15 -24.93
CA PRO A 150 -6.49 -16.16 -24.14
C PRO A 150 -4.99 -16.08 -24.35
N LEU A 151 -4.22 -16.17 -23.27
CA LEU A 151 -2.75 -16.08 -23.29
C LEU A 151 -2.08 -17.44 -23.46
N PHE A 152 -2.76 -18.54 -23.12
CA PHE A 152 -2.17 -19.87 -23.11
C PHE A 152 -1.70 -20.32 -24.50
N GLY A 153 -0.41 -20.68 -24.58
CA GLY A 153 0.21 -21.18 -25.81
C GLY A 153 0.57 -20.12 -26.83
N LEU A 154 0.41 -18.83 -26.51
CA LEU A 154 0.83 -17.70 -27.34
C LEU A 154 2.07 -17.04 -26.76
N ASN A 155 2.97 -16.53 -27.62
CA ASN A 155 3.99 -15.59 -27.17
C ASN A 155 3.33 -14.23 -26.91
N ALA A 156 3.88 -13.44 -25.97
CA ALA A 156 3.43 -12.06 -25.80
C ALA A 156 3.59 -11.23 -27.07
N SER A 157 4.59 -11.56 -27.90
CA SER A 157 4.82 -10.95 -29.24
C SER A 157 3.67 -11.17 -30.23
N ASP A 158 2.84 -12.20 -30.03
CA ASP A 158 1.75 -12.57 -30.91
C ASP A 158 0.40 -11.95 -30.48
N LEU A 159 0.36 -11.39 -29.26
CA LEU A 159 -0.82 -10.73 -28.71
C LEU A 159 -1.04 -9.35 -29.36
N LYS A 160 -2.28 -9.01 -29.61
CA LYS A 160 -2.64 -7.67 -30.07
C LYS A 160 -2.36 -6.63 -28.99
N TYR A 161 -2.72 -6.94 -27.74
CA TYR A 161 -2.46 -6.11 -26.59
C TYR A 161 -1.77 -6.91 -25.51
N ARG A 162 -0.79 -6.29 -24.85
CA ARG A 162 -0.03 -6.86 -23.74
C ARG A 162 -0.41 -6.14 -22.47
N PHE A 163 -0.61 -6.88 -21.38
CA PHE A 163 -1.00 -6.34 -20.08
C PHE A 163 -0.06 -6.83 -19.00
N ASN A 164 0.40 -5.94 -18.12
CA ASN A 164 1.24 -6.31 -16.99
C ASN A 164 0.44 -7.06 -15.92
N TRP A 165 1.11 -7.90 -15.16
CA TRP A 165 0.49 -8.52 -13.97
C TRP A 165 -0.03 -7.48 -12.99
N ASP A 166 0.82 -6.52 -12.59
CA ASP A 166 0.43 -5.35 -11.80
C ASP A 166 -0.08 -4.25 -12.74
N LEU A 167 -1.30 -4.45 -13.23
CA LEU A 167 -1.94 -3.67 -14.27
C LEU A 167 -2.14 -2.21 -13.84
N ALA A 168 -1.69 -1.29 -14.67
CA ALA A 168 -1.87 0.13 -14.45
C ALA A 168 -3.28 0.57 -14.83
N TYR A 169 -4.06 1.08 -13.87
CA TYR A 169 -5.31 1.76 -14.15
C TYR A 169 -5.65 2.76 -13.04
N PHE A 170 -6.45 3.76 -13.37
CA PHE A 170 -6.91 4.76 -12.40
C PHE A 170 -8.23 5.40 -12.86
N VAL A 171 -8.99 5.93 -11.90
CA VAL A 171 -10.15 6.79 -12.14
C VAL A 171 -9.67 8.23 -12.26
N SER A 172 -10.12 8.95 -13.28
CA SER A 172 -9.72 10.36 -13.48
C SER A 172 -10.06 11.21 -12.26
N PRO A 173 -9.12 12.02 -11.75
CA PRO A 173 -9.41 12.97 -10.66
C PRO A 173 -10.35 14.10 -11.06
N HIS A 174 -10.64 14.25 -12.36
CA HIS A 174 -11.49 15.31 -12.92
C HIS A 174 -12.91 14.85 -13.27
N ASP A 175 -13.08 13.53 -13.43
CA ASP A 175 -14.37 12.96 -13.85
C ASP A 175 -14.45 11.50 -13.41
N PRO A 176 -15.22 11.16 -12.38
CA PRO A 176 -15.28 9.81 -11.83
C PRO A 176 -15.84 8.74 -12.76
N LYS A 177 -16.43 9.14 -13.90
CA LYS A 177 -16.89 8.23 -14.95
C LYS A 177 -15.80 7.85 -15.93
N VAL A 178 -14.69 8.58 -15.93
CA VAL A 178 -13.56 8.33 -16.83
C VAL A 178 -12.54 7.45 -16.13
N ILE A 179 -12.25 6.29 -16.73
CA ILE A 179 -11.23 5.36 -16.26
C ILE A 179 -10.24 5.12 -17.39
N TYR A 180 -8.97 5.15 -17.04
CA TYR A 180 -7.86 4.81 -17.94
C TYR A 180 -7.22 3.51 -17.52
N LEU A 181 -6.79 2.71 -18.50
CA LEU A 181 -6.13 1.43 -18.26
C LEU A 181 -4.99 1.25 -19.26
N GLY A 182 -3.84 0.77 -18.77
CA GLY A 182 -2.62 0.57 -19.54
C GLY A 182 -2.39 -0.89 -19.92
N GLY A 183 -2.21 -1.13 -21.20
CA GLY A 183 -1.55 -2.32 -21.74
C GLY A 183 -0.20 -1.92 -22.32
N ASN A 184 0.10 -2.36 -23.55
CA ASN A 184 1.12 -1.68 -24.38
C ASN A 184 0.59 -0.37 -24.97
N VAL A 185 -0.73 -0.18 -24.98
CA VAL A 185 -1.46 1.05 -25.36
C VAL A 185 -2.29 1.53 -24.17
N VAL A 186 -2.79 2.76 -24.24
CA VAL A 186 -3.72 3.31 -23.25
C VAL A 186 -5.15 3.13 -23.74
N PHE A 187 -5.98 2.55 -22.87
CA PHE A 187 -7.41 2.42 -23.02
C PHE A 187 -8.13 3.45 -22.15
N LYS A 188 -9.27 3.90 -22.62
CA LYS A 188 -10.16 4.82 -21.91
C LYS A 188 -11.59 4.33 -21.98
N THR A 189 -12.32 4.45 -20.87
CA THR A 189 -13.78 4.25 -20.80
C THR A 189 -14.44 5.46 -20.15
N THR A 190 -15.71 5.69 -20.48
CA THR A 190 -16.58 6.71 -19.87
C THR A 190 -17.90 6.12 -19.37
N ASP A 191 -18.02 4.80 -19.40
CA ASP A 191 -19.19 4.02 -19.05
C ASP A 191 -18.83 2.81 -18.13
N GLU A 192 -17.87 3.04 -17.24
CA GLU A 192 -17.39 2.03 -16.25
C GLU A 192 -16.91 0.72 -16.90
N GLY A 193 -16.33 0.80 -18.08
CA GLY A 193 -15.73 -0.34 -18.78
C GLY A 193 -16.69 -1.17 -19.64
N LEU A 194 -17.93 -0.71 -19.88
CA LEU A 194 -18.82 -1.36 -20.87
C LEU A 194 -18.25 -1.23 -22.27
N THR A 195 -17.63 -0.09 -22.59
CA THR A 195 -16.90 0.12 -23.83
C THR A 195 -15.53 0.73 -23.56
N TRP A 196 -14.54 0.36 -24.39
CA TRP A 196 -13.17 0.85 -24.28
C TRP A 196 -12.68 1.42 -25.62
N GLU A 197 -12.08 2.59 -25.55
CA GLU A 197 -11.43 3.27 -26.66
C GLU A 197 -9.90 3.20 -26.49
N VAL A 198 -9.16 2.90 -27.57
CA VAL A 198 -7.71 3.00 -27.59
C VAL A 198 -7.33 4.44 -27.93
N ILE A 199 -6.58 5.10 -27.06
CA ILE A 199 -6.21 6.53 -27.20
C ILE A 199 -4.71 6.75 -27.37
N SER A 200 -3.94 5.70 -27.68
CA SER A 200 -2.50 5.81 -27.96
C SER A 200 -2.05 4.78 -28.99
N GLU A 201 -0.90 5.00 -29.56
CA GLU A 201 -0.06 3.95 -30.17
C GLU A 201 0.61 3.11 -29.07
N ASP A 202 1.48 2.15 -29.46
CA ASP A 202 2.29 1.38 -28.50
C ASP A 202 3.29 2.32 -27.82
N LEU A 203 3.17 2.46 -26.49
CA LEU A 203 3.99 3.36 -25.65
C LEU A 203 5.12 2.61 -24.92
N THR A 204 5.64 1.55 -25.54
CA THR A 204 6.72 0.73 -25.00
C THR A 204 7.87 0.64 -26.00
N ASN A 205 8.95 -0.07 -25.65
CA ASN A 205 10.02 -0.40 -26.58
C ASN A 205 9.65 -1.59 -27.50
N ASP A 206 8.58 -2.30 -27.19
CA ASP A 206 8.11 -3.49 -27.93
C ASP A 206 9.21 -4.52 -28.23
N LEU A 207 9.98 -4.92 -27.22
CA LEU A 207 11.14 -5.79 -27.33
C LEU A 207 10.74 -7.24 -27.67
N LYS A 208 10.50 -7.53 -28.94
CA LYS A 208 9.98 -8.82 -29.44
C LYS A 208 10.83 -10.03 -29.04
N ASP A 209 12.13 -9.88 -28.90
CA ASP A 209 13.05 -10.93 -28.46
C ASP A 209 12.84 -11.33 -26.99
N ARG A 210 12.32 -10.43 -26.16
CA ARG A 210 11.99 -10.64 -24.75
C ARG A 210 10.51 -11.02 -24.49
N GLN A 211 9.72 -11.15 -25.54
CA GLN A 211 8.29 -11.49 -25.50
C GLN A 211 8.01 -12.94 -25.93
N LYS A 212 9.02 -13.79 -25.95
CA LYS A 212 8.89 -15.20 -26.31
C LYS A 212 8.57 -16.03 -25.08
N ILE A 213 7.79 -17.10 -25.28
CA ILE A 213 7.52 -18.10 -24.24
C ILE A 213 8.84 -18.67 -23.73
N THR A 214 8.97 -18.72 -22.40
CA THR A 214 10.06 -19.39 -21.69
C THR A 214 9.66 -20.83 -21.34
N GLY A 215 10.62 -21.68 -21.03
CA GLY A 215 10.42 -23.09 -20.72
C GLY A 215 10.48 -24.00 -21.95
N THR A 216 9.86 -25.18 -21.83
CA THR A 216 9.79 -26.17 -22.92
C THR A 216 8.40 -26.21 -23.53
N PRO A 217 8.19 -26.81 -24.71
CA PRO A 217 6.85 -27.00 -25.28
C PRO A 217 5.88 -27.74 -24.36
N TRP A 218 6.38 -28.46 -23.38
CA TRP A 218 5.60 -29.26 -22.40
C TRP A 218 5.41 -28.55 -21.05
N LEU A 219 6.22 -27.52 -20.77
CA LEU A 219 6.25 -26.75 -19.53
C LEU A 219 6.33 -25.28 -19.92
N SER A 220 5.24 -24.75 -20.44
CA SER A 220 5.13 -23.30 -20.62
C SER A 220 5.05 -22.64 -19.25
N GLU A 221 6.02 -21.79 -18.93
CA GLU A 221 6.04 -20.98 -17.70
C GLU A 221 5.25 -19.68 -17.88
N TYR A 222 4.47 -19.57 -18.94
CA TYR A 222 3.82 -18.35 -19.35
C TYR A 222 2.40 -18.25 -18.78
N PHE A 223 2.26 -17.59 -17.65
CA PHE A 223 0.98 -17.37 -16.96
C PHE A 223 0.49 -15.91 -17.03
N GLY A 224 1.20 -15.03 -17.75
CA GLY A 224 0.83 -13.63 -17.90
C GLY A 224 1.63 -12.68 -16.98
N GLN A 225 2.36 -13.19 -15.99
CA GLN A 225 3.25 -12.39 -15.15
C GLN A 225 4.49 -11.92 -15.92
N GLU A 226 4.90 -12.71 -16.90
CA GLU A 226 6.13 -12.54 -17.69
C GLU A 226 5.91 -11.70 -18.93
N ILE A 227 4.74 -11.09 -19.10
CA ILE A 227 4.46 -10.18 -20.21
C ILE A 227 5.29 -8.92 -20.07
N TYR A 228 6.18 -8.71 -21.03
CA TYR A 228 7.13 -7.60 -21.05
C TYR A 228 6.80 -6.59 -22.15
N SER A 229 7.31 -5.37 -22.03
CA SER A 229 6.96 -4.20 -22.85
C SER A 229 5.51 -3.82 -22.63
N THR A 230 5.19 -3.46 -21.40
CA THR A 230 3.85 -3.04 -20.97
C THR A 230 3.91 -1.73 -20.17
N ILE A 231 2.84 -0.97 -20.19
CA ILE A 231 2.67 0.19 -19.31
C ILE A 231 2.45 -0.35 -17.90
N LYS A 232 3.37 0.00 -16.99
CA LYS A 232 3.34 -0.43 -15.60
C LYS A 232 2.75 0.62 -14.67
N ARG A 233 2.84 1.89 -15.04
CA ARG A 233 2.30 3.03 -14.27
C ARG A 233 1.69 4.07 -15.14
N MET A 234 0.62 4.66 -14.62
CA MET A 234 -0.06 5.78 -15.26
C MET A 234 -0.64 6.70 -14.19
N ALA A 235 -0.64 7.99 -14.47
CA ALA A 235 -1.32 8.99 -13.64
C ALA A 235 -1.79 10.17 -14.48
N GLU A 236 -2.96 10.71 -14.17
CA GLU A 236 -3.44 11.99 -14.68
C GLU A 236 -3.10 13.08 -13.66
N SER A 237 -2.62 14.23 -14.14
CA SER A 237 -2.36 15.39 -13.30
C SER A 237 -3.63 15.81 -12.54
N PRO A 238 -3.60 16.02 -11.23
CA PRO A 238 -4.75 16.51 -10.48
C PRO A 238 -5.08 17.98 -10.81
N LEU A 239 -4.16 18.70 -11.46
CA LEU A 239 -4.30 20.12 -11.81
C LEU A 239 -4.88 20.33 -13.21
N LYS A 240 -4.69 19.35 -14.12
CA LYS A 240 -5.03 19.54 -15.52
C LYS A 240 -5.62 18.29 -16.15
N LYS A 241 -6.91 18.36 -16.48
CA LYS A 241 -7.61 17.29 -17.20
C LYS A 241 -6.92 16.98 -18.53
N GLY A 242 -6.68 15.70 -18.79
CA GLY A 242 -6.06 15.21 -20.01
C GLY A 242 -4.54 15.34 -20.06
N LEU A 243 -3.88 15.79 -18.99
CA LEU A 243 -2.44 15.68 -18.81
C LEU A 243 -2.14 14.35 -18.16
N ILE A 244 -1.75 13.35 -18.96
CA ILE A 244 -1.58 11.97 -18.51
C ILE A 244 -0.14 11.54 -18.76
N TRP A 245 0.46 10.88 -17.78
CA TRP A 245 1.77 10.29 -17.82
C TRP A 245 1.68 8.77 -17.84
N THR A 246 2.58 8.12 -18.58
CA THR A 246 2.75 6.67 -18.56
C THR A 246 4.20 6.29 -18.37
N GLY A 247 4.44 5.18 -17.70
CA GLY A 247 5.76 4.57 -17.53
C GLY A 247 5.70 3.06 -17.75
N SER A 248 6.61 2.53 -18.56
CA SER A 248 6.65 1.11 -18.91
C SER A 248 7.64 0.32 -18.06
N ASP A 249 7.49 -1.00 -18.09
CA ASP A 249 8.41 -1.96 -17.49
C ASP A 249 9.75 -2.09 -18.27
N ASP A 250 9.83 -1.51 -19.46
CA ASP A 250 11.01 -1.47 -20.32
C ASP A 250 11.63 -0.07 -20.47
N GLY A 251 11.26 0.88 -19.58
CA GLY A 251 11.92 2.16 -19.39
C GLY A 251 11.40 3.33 -20.21
N LYS A 252 10.30 3.16 -20.96
CA LYS A 252 9.67 4.27 -21.66
C LYS A 252 8.82 5.11 -20.74
N ILE A 253 8.87 6.45 -20.94
CA ILE A 253 7.99 7.41 -20.31
C ILE A 253 7.36 8.28 -21.37
N PHE A 254 6.05 8.35 -21.39
CA PHE A 254 5.31 9.22 -22.31
C PHE A 254 4.40 10.18 -21.55
N VAL A 255 4.13 11.32 -22.16
CA VAL A 255 3.17 12.31 -21.68
C VAL A 255 2.25 12.77 -22.79
N THR A 256 0.96 12.87 -22.50
CA THR A 256 -0.03 13.59 -23.31
C THR A 256 -0.55 14.80 -22.56
N LYS A 257 -0.88 15.89 -23.26
CA LYS A 257 -1.42 17.14 -22.66
C LYS A 257 -2.84 17.43 -23.12
N ASP A 258 -3.39 16.55 -23.94
CA ASP A 258 -4.66 16.72 -24.64
C ASP A 258 -5.58 15.48 -24.57
N GLY A 259 -5.36 14.64 -23.58
CA GLY A 259 -6.20 13.46 -23.31
C GLY A 259 -5.98 12.29 -24.27
N GLY A 260 -4.81 12.19 -24.87
CA GLY A 260 -4.43 11.10 -25.76
C GLY A 260 -4.37 11.46 -27.24
N GLY A 261 -4.64 12.72 -27.62
CA GLY A 261 -4.55 13.14 -29.01
C GLY A 261 -3.12 13.13 -29.56
N LYS A 262 -2.14 13.48 -28.71
CA LYS A 262 -0.72 13.38 -29.01
C LYS A 262 0.06 12.89 -27.79
N TRP A 263 0.94 11.92 -27.99
CA TRP A 263 1.88 11.41 -26.98
C TRP A 263 3.31 11.84 -27.33
N GLU A 264 4.04 12.33 -26.33
CA GLU A 264 5.43 12.75 -26.43
C GLU A 264 6.31 11.78 -25.64
N ASP A 265 7.33 11.18 -26.28
CA ASP A 265 8.35 10.39 -25.60
C ASP A 265 9.26 11.32 -24.79
N VAL A 266 9.22 11.15 -23.49
CA VAL A 266 9.98 11.95 -22.52
C VAL A 266 10.84 11.04 -21.62
N SER A 267 11.22 9.89 -22.13
CA SER A 267 12.03 8.90 -21.42
C SER A 267 13.32 9.50 -20.90
N ILE A 268 13.74 9.05 -19.72
CA ILE A 268 14.91 9.57 -19.04
C ILE A 268 16.17 9.12 -19.77
N VAL A 269 17.02 10.08 -20.12
CA VAL A 269 18.34 9.85 -20.67
C VAL A 269 19.38 10.29 -19.63
N ASP A 270 19.81 9.36 -18.81
CA ASP A 270 20.85 9.58 -17.79
C ASP A 270 21.89 8.46 -17.88
N LYS A 271 23.18 8.82 -17.84
CA LYS A 271 24.27 7.83 -17.92
C LYS A 271 24.32 6.88 -16.71
N ALA A 272 23.78 7.29 -15.59
CA ALA A 272 23.71 6.48 -14.38
C ALA A 272 22.52 5.49 -14.42
N LEU A 273 21.53 5.73 -15.29
CA LEU A 273 20.36 4.86 -15.41
C LEU A 273 20.62 3.80 -16.49
N PRO A 274 20.65 2.51 -16.14
CA PRO A 274 20.77 1.45 -17.14
C PRO A 274 19.59 1.42 -18.12
N GLU A 275 19.82 0.91 -19.31
CA GLU A 275 18.76 0.73 -20.31
C GLU A 275 17.67 -0.21 -19.79
N PHE A 276 16.44 0.02 -20.23
CA PHE A 276 15.27 -0.80 -19.87
C PHE A 276 14.98 -0.87 -18.37
N SER A 277 15.33 0.19 -17.66
CA SER A 277 15.02 0.34 -16.23
C SER A 277 13.52 0.51 -16.01
N GLN A 278 12.95 -0.31 -15.14
CA GLN A 278 11.51 -0.40 -14.93
C GLN A 278 10.96 0.81 -14.19
N VAL A 279 9.95 1.47 -14.73
CA VAL A 279 9.24 2.56 -14.06
C VAL A 279 8.29 1.98 -13.02
N TYR A 280 8.56 2.22 -11.75
CA TYR A 280 7.76 1.71 -10.62
C TYR A 280 6.67 2.67 -10.18
N GLU A 281 6.88 3.98 -10.34
CA GLU A 281 5.89 4.99 -9.99
C GLU A 281 6.08 6.26 -10.83
N ILE A 282 4.97 6.92 -11.14
CA ILE A 282 4.92 8.27 -11.70
C ILE A 282 3.92 9.08 -10.88
N GLU A 283 4.38 10.20 -10.33
CA GLU A 283 3.58 11.13 -9.52
C GLU A 283 3.59 12.51 -10.15
N PRO A 284 2.52 12.91 -10.86
CA PRO A 284 2.32 14.30 -11.25
C PRO A 284 2.13 15.18 -10.02
N SER A 285 2.86 16.30 -9.94
CA SER A 285 2.78 17.20 -8.79
C SER A 285 1.36 17.76 -8.60
N PRO A 286 0.84 17.79 -7.36
CA PRO A 286 -0.41 18.48 -7.05
C PRO A 286 -0.25 20.01 -6.95
N HIS A 287 0.95 20.56 -7.18
CA HIS A 287 1.27 21.98 -7.04
C HIS A 287 1.68 22.66 -8.35
N ASP A 288 2.15 21.90 -9.34
CA ASP A 288 2.63 22.44 -10.61
C ASP A 288 2.41 21.43 -11.73
N GLU A 289 1.63 21.80 -12.76
CA GLU A 289 1.26 20.90 -13.85
C GLU A 289 2.46 20.41 -14.69
N ALA A 290 3.55 21.16 -14.74
CA ALA A 290 4.76 20.80 -15.50
C ALA A 290 5.70 19.87 -14.72
N THR A 291 5.44 19.68 -13.43
CA THR A 291 6.28 18.89 -12.52
C THR A 291 5.74 17.47 -12.37
N ALA A 292 6.64 16.50 -12.43
CA ALA A 292 6.38 15.11 -12.08
C ALA A 292 7.61 14.45 -11.47
N TYR A 293 7.35 13.45 -10.64
CA TYR A 293 8.38 12.64 -9.98
C TYR A 293 8.28 11.19 -10.47
N VAL A 294 9.42 10.50 -10.55
CA VAL A 294 9.47 9.11 -11.01
C VAL A 294 10.36 8.29 -10.10
N ALA A 295 9.86 7.14 -9.65
CA ALA A 295 10.66 6.10 -9.02
C ALA A 295 10.91 4.97 -10.01
N ILE A 296 12.18 4.58 -10.13
CA ILE A 296 12.65 3.56 -11.08
C ILE A 296 13.40 2.48 -10.31
N SER A 297 13.31 1.25 -10.78
CA SER A 297 14.11 0.15 -10.27
C SER A 297 14.70 -0.66 -11.41
N ASN A 298 15.87 -1.18 -11.16
CA ASN A 298 16.61 -2.00 -12.09
C ASN A 298 17.00 -3.37 -11.51
N PHE A 299 16.39 -3.68 -10.37
CA PHE A 299 16.67 -4.92 -9.65
C PHE A 299 16.38 -6.16 -10.49
N ASN A 300 15.19 -6.23 -11.08
CA ASN A 300 14.77 -7.43 -11.84
C ASN A 300 15.61 -7.68 -13.09
N THR A 301 16.14 -6.62 -13.70
CA THR A 301 16.91 -6.72 -14.95
C THR A 301 18.39 -6.96 -14.69
N TYR A 302 18.99 -6.27 -13.71
CA TYR A 302 20.44 -6.25 -13.52
C TYR A 302 20.89 -6.57 -12.08
N ASN A 303 19.96 -6.95 -11.19
CA ASN A 303 20.22 -7.15 -9.74
C ASN A 303 20.85 -5.89 -9.11
N ASP A 304 20.35 -4.73 -9.53
CA ASP A 304 20.85 -3.42 -9.13
C ASP A 304 20.01 -2.85 -7.99
N TYR A 305 20.64 -2.59 -6.86
CA TYR A 305 20.01 -2.06 -5.63
C TYR A 305 20.09 -0.54 -5.53
N THR A 306 20.64 0.13 -6.55
CA THR A 306 20.76 1.58 -6.56
C THR A 306 19.39 2.26 -6.54
N PRO A 307 19.16 3.28 -5.70
CA PRO A 307 17.95 4.07 -5.74
C PRO A 307 17.93 4.95 -6.99
N TYR A 308 16.78 5.01 -7.65
CA TYR A 308 16.58 5.88 -8.81
C TYR A 308 15.31 6.72 -8.61
N LEU A 309 15.48 7.97 -8.27
CA LEU A 309 14.42 8.97 -8.16
C LEU A 309 14.74 10.14 -9.09
N PHE A 310 13.78 10.52 -9.91
CA PHE A 310 13.94 11.62 -10.86
C PHE A 310 12.78 12.61 -10.76
N LYS A 311 13.05 13.87 -11.07
CA LYS A 311 12.09 14.95 -11.15
C LYS A 311 12.19 15.69 -12.47
N THR A 312 11.06 16.05 -13.03
CA THR A 312 10.94 17.04 -14.12
C THR A 312 10.15 18.26 -13.65
N THR A 313 10.42 19.41 -14.26
CA THR A 313 9.65 20.66 -14.07
C THR A 313 9.26 21.29 -15.40
N ASP A 314 9.34 20.53 -16.50
CA ASP A 314 9.14 21.00 -17.86
C ASP A 314 8.42 19.98 -18.75
N TYR A 315 7.50 19.20 -18.15
CA TYR A 315 6.75 18.12 -18.80
C TYR A 315 7.65 16.99 -19.35
N GLY A 316 8.75 16.67 -18.65
CA GLY A 316 9.64 15.57 -19.02
C GLY A 316 10.67 15.90 -20.09
N LYS A 317 10.80 17.15 -20.56
CA LYS A 317 11.84 17.56 -21.51
C LYS A 317 13.23 17.43 -20.91
N SER A 318 13.33 17.64 -19.60
CA SER A 318 14.54 17.38 -18.82
C SER A 318 14.21 16.71 -17.48
N TRP A 319 15.15 15.90 -16.98
CA TRP A 319 15.03 15.20 -15.73
C TRP A 319 16.24 15.45 -14.83
N VAL A 320 15.98 15.66 -13.54
CA VAL A 320 16.99 15.82 -12.50
C VAL A 320 16.98 14.57 -11.62
N ASN A 321 18.15 13.96 -11.46
CA ASN A 321 18.34 12.83 -10.56
C ASN A 321 18.40 13.32 -9.12
N MET A 322 17.48 12.84 -8.27
CA MET A 322 17.34 13.20 -6.86
C MET A 322 17.94 12.16 -5.90
N SER A 323 18.58 11.11 -6.45
CA SER A 323 19.06 9.97 -5.65
C SER A 323 20.38 10.23 -4.92
N GLY A 324 21.06 11.35 -5.17
CA GLY A 324 22.44 11.58 -4.72
C GLY A 324 22.66 11.53 -3.21
N LYS A 325 21.66 11.92 -2.42
CA LYS A 325 21.70 11.88 -0.94
C LYS A 325 20.73 10.85 -0.36
N PHE A 326 20.13 10.03 -1.20
CA PHE A 326 19.30 8.90 -0.76
C PHE A 326 20.20 7.75 -0.27
N PRO A 327 19.79 6.93 0.71
CA PRO A 327 20.54 5.72 1.09
C PRO A 327 20.77 4.79 -0.11
N GLN A 328 22.02 4.42 -0.37
CA GLN A 328 22.46 3.87 -1.66
C GLN A 328 22.15 2.38 -1.89
N ASP A 329 21.71 1.67 -0.89
CA ASP A 329 21.33 0.25 -0.96
C ASP A 329 19.81 0.05 -0.85
N GLN A 330 19.05 1.04 -1.29
CA GLN A 330 17.59 1.09 -1.17
C GLN A 330 16.92 1.14 -2.55
N ILE A 331 16.37 0.03 -3.00
CA ILE A 331 15.51 0.02 -4.18
C ILE A 331 14.29 0.90 -3.92
N THR A 332 14.05 1.88 -4.78
CA THR A 332 12.89 2.77 -4.70
C THR A 332 11.67 2.15 -5.40
N ARG A 333 10.51 2.17 -4.74
CA ARG A 333 9.27 1.55 -5.21
C ARG A 333 8.17 2.56 -5.53
N THR A 334 8.08 3.62 -4.76
CA THR A 334 7.05 4.66 -4.92
C THR A 334 7.56 6.00 -4.45
N ILE A 335 6.97 7.06 -4.96
CA ILE A 335 7.19 8.44 -4.54
C ILE A 335 5.87 9.19 -4.59
N ARG A 336 5.63 10.05 -3.59
CA ARG A 336 4.46 10.93 -3.51
C ARG A 336 4.88 12.32 -3.06
N GLU A 337 4.27 13.36 -3.63
CA GLU A 337 4.36 14.72 -3.11
C GLU A 337 3.17 14.99 -2.16
N ASP A 338 3.43 15.70 -1.06
CA ASP A 338 2.38 16.09 -0.12
C ASP A 338 1.36 16.99 -0.82
N LYS A 339 0.06 16.70 -0.64
CA LYS A 339 -1.03 17.45 -1.31
C LYS A 339 -1.19 18.89 -0.80
N THR A 340 -0.54 19.24 0.34
CA THR A 340 -0.67 20.54 0.99
C THR A 340 0.62 21.36 0.96
N VAL A 341 1.77 20.70 1.06
CA VAL A 341 3.09 21.32 1.15
C VAL A 341 3.94 20.94 -0.04
N LYS A 342 4.20 21.91 -0.92
CA LYS A 342 5.05 21.72 -2.09
C LYS A 342 6.47 21.33 -1.68
N GLY A 343 7.01 20.29 -2.32
CA GLY A 343 8.38 19.79 -2.09
C GLY A 343 8.55 18.97 -0.82
N LEU A 344 7.49 18.71 -0.05
CA LEU A 344 7.47 17.66 0.95
C LEU A 344 7.18 16.34 0.24
N LEU A 345 8.15 15.44 0.22
CA LEU A 345 8.09 14.20 -0.54
C LEU A 345 8.16 12.99 0.39
N TYR A 346 7.50 11.90 -0.02
CA TYR A 346 7.56 10.60 0.64
C TYR A 346 8.00 9.55 -0.38
N ALA A 347 8.97 8.71 -0.03
CA ALA A 347 9.46 7.63 -0.89
C ALA A 347 9.42 6.29 -0.18
N GLY A 348 8.81 5.30 -0.83
CA GLY A 348 8.81 3.91 -0.37
C GLY A 348 9.96 3.13 -0.97
N THR A 349 10.58 2.27 -0.14
CA THR A 349 11.72 1.41 -0.52
C THR A 349 11.51 -0.03 -0.08
N GLU A 350 12.49 -0.89 -0.35
CA GLU A 350 12.50 -2.29 0.12
C GLU A 350 12.54 -2.43 1.65
N THR A 351 12.95 -1.42 2.39
CA THR A 351 13.13 -1.53 3.84
C THR A 351 12.32 -0.55 4.66
N GLY A 352 11.48 0.27 4.01
CA GLY A 352 10.63 1.23 4.69
C GLY A 352 10.31 2.48 3.89
N ILE A 353 9.97 3.54 4.61
CA ILE A 353 9.58 4.83 4.05
C ILE A 353 10.59 5.90 4.45
N TYR A 354 10.84 6.81 3.52
CA TYR A 354 11.67 8.01 3.69
C TYR A 354 10.85 9.25 3.34
N PHE A 355 11.25 10.40 3.87
CA PHE A 355 10.68 11.70 3.53
C PHE A 355 11.77 12.72 3.23
N SER A 356 11.43 13.73 2.45
CA SER A 356 12.25 14.90 2.17
C SER A 356 11.43 16.16 2.40
N MET A 357 12.02 17.16 3.05
CA MET A 357 11.39 18.46 3.29
C MET A 357 11.94 19.55 2.37
N ASP A 358 12.87 19.22 1.50
CA ASP A 358 13.61 20.12 0.65
C ASP A 358 13.61 19.69 -0.82
N ASP A 359 12.45 19.15 -1.26
CA ASP A 359 12.20 18.79 -2.64
C ASP A 359 13.17 17.71 -3.18
N GLY A 360 13.57 16.77 -2.31
CA GLY A 360 14.43 15.65 -2.65
C GLY A 360 15.93 15.90 -2.52
N GLU A 361 16.36 17.06 -1.99
CA GLU A 361 17.77 17.35 -1.74
C GLU A 361 18.35 16.48 -0.62
N THR A 362 17.57 16.26 0.45
CA THR A 362 17.93 15.37 1.55
C THR A 362 16.77 14.44 1.93
N TRP A 363 17.12 13.26 2.46
CA TRP A 363 16.14 12.24 2.81
C TRP A 363 16.38 11.69 4.21
N GLU A 364 15.30 11.56 4.98
CA GLU A 364 15.30 11.00 6.33
C GLU A 364 14.34 9.83 6.43
N SER A 365 14.67 8.86 7.29
CA SER A 365 13.80 7.70 7.51
C SER A 365 12.56 8.07 8.33
N LEU A 366 11.38 7.68 7.85
CA LEU A 366 10.09 7.84 8.52
C LEU A 366 9.53 6.51 9.02
N ARG A 367 10.35 5.48 9.11
CA ARG A 367 9.90 4.11 9.44
C ARG A 367 9.23 3.98 10.82
N MET A 368 9.60 4.82 11.78
CA MET A 368 9.05 4.81 13.15
C MET A 368 9.04 3.39 13.74
N ASN A 369 7.86 2.87 14.12
CA ASN A 369 7.65 1.52 14.66
C ASN A 369 7.36 0.44 13.59
N MET A 370 7.34 0.80 12.30
CA MET A 370 7.16 -0.15 11.21
C MET A 370 8.41 -1.04 11.08
N PRO A 371 8.28 -2.36 10.94
CA PRO A 371 9.42 -3.23 10.69
C PRO A 371 10.06 -2.92 9.34
N ALA A 372 11.27 -3.45 9.11
CA ALA A 372 11.86 -3.42 7.78
C ALA A 372 10.99 -4.27 6.84
N VAL A 373 10.38 -3.63 5.86
CA VAL A 373 9.43 -4.22 4.91
C VAL A 373 9.35 -3.37 3.66
N PRO A 374 9.16 -3.96 2.48
CA PRO A 374 8.94 -3.19 1.27
C PRO A 374 7.68 -2.33 1.35
N VAL A 375 7.85 -1.04 1.14
CA VAL A 375 6.76 -0.08 0.97
C VAL A 375 6.53 0.11 -0.52
N VAL A 376 5.43 -0.43 -1.01
CA VAL A 376 5.14 -0.51 -2.44
C VAL A 376 4.24 0.60 -2.95
N ASP A 377 3.42 1.17 -2.07
CA ASP A 377 2.59 2.32 -2.40
C ASP A 377 2.28 3.17 -1.16
N ILE A 378 2.02 4.45 -1.39
CA ILE A 378 1.72 5.46 -0.38
C ILE A 378 0.57 6.33 -0.88
N GLU A 379 -0.40 6.62 -0.04
CA GLU A 379 -1.42 7.64 -0.28
C GLU A 379 -1.41 8.69 0.83
N VAL A 380 -1.42 9.97 0.45
CA VAL A 380 -1.60 11.09 1.36
C VAL A 380 -3.09 11.37 1.50
N LYS A 381 -3.70 10.94 2.62
CA LYS A 381 -5.12 11.07 2.90
C LYS A 381 -5.39 12.06 4.03
N GLY A 382 -5.80 13.28 3.67
CA GLY A 382 -5.97 14.34 4.67
C GLY A 382 -4.65 14.61 5.42
N ASN A 383 -4.63 14.33 6.71
CA ASN A 383 -3.44 14.44 7.55
C ASN A 383 -2.76 13.10 7.82
N ASP A 384 -3.17 12.01 7.18
CA ASP A 384 -2.60 10.69 7.38
C ASP A 384 -1.76 10.26 6.17
N LEU A 385 -0.70 9.45 6.40
CA LEU A 385 -0.05 8.65 5.37
C LEU A 385 -0.56 7.22 5.46
N VAL A 386 -1.16 6.76 4.38
CA VAL A 386 -1.64 5.38 4.24
C VAL A 386 -0.67 4.61 3.36
N ILE A 387 -0.19 3.48 3.85
CA ILE A 387 0.96 2.77 3.28
C ILE A 387 0.57 1.33 2.99
N ALA A 388 0.81 0.87 1.76
CA ALA A 388 0.78 -0.54 1.39
C ALA A 388 2.16 -1.16 1.49
N THR A 389 2.23 -2.33 2.12
CA THR A 389 3.49 -3.08 2.25
C THR A 389 3.39 -4.45 1.60
N ASN A 390 4.53 -4.92 1.09
CA ASN A 390 4.67 -6.28 0.63
C ASN A 390 5.20 -7.15 1.78
N GLY A 391 4.28 -7.65 2.61
CA GLY A 391 4.59 -8.59 3.69
C GLY A 391 4.08 -8.19 5.08
N ARG A 392 3.57 -6.97 5.30
CA ARG A 392 3.08 -6.52 6.62
C ARG A 392 1.73 -5.78 6.58
N GLY A 393 0.97 -5.97 5.51
CA GLY A 393 -0.35 -5.38 5.39
C GLY A 393 -0.33 -3.87 5.17
N PHE A 394 -1.42 -3.20 5.58
CA PHE A 394 -1.52 -1.75 5.56
C PHE A 394 -1.01 -1.13 6.85
N TRP A 395 -0.43 0.06 6.72
CA TRP A 395 -0.02 0.91 7.83
C TRP A 395 -0.59 2.30 7.65
N ILE A 396 -0.94 2.94 8.75
CA ILE A 396 -1.37 4.34 8.76
C ILE A 396 -0.48 5.08 9.75
N MET A 397 0.19 6.13 9.28
CA MET A 397 0.78 7.13 10.14
C MET A 397 -0.24 8.23 10.33
N ASP A 398 -0.87 8.24 11.51
CA ASP A 398 -1.84 9.26 11.88
C ASP A 398 -1.14 10.61 12.08
N ASP A 399 -1.70 11.65 11.49
CA ASP A 399 -1.34 13.06 11.67
C ASP A 399 0.12 13.43 11.34
N ILE A 400 0.36 13.72 10.06
CA ILE A 400 1.64 14.26 9.55
C ILE A 400 1.74 15.78 9.65
N THR A 401 0.82 16.46 10.35
CA THR A 401 0.82 17.92 10.49
C THR A 401 2.15 18.46 11.02
N PRO A 402 2.85 17.81 11.98
CA PRO A 402 4.16 18.27 12.40
C PRO A 402 5.19 18.33 11.27
N LEU A 403 5.20 17.39 10.34
CA LEU A 403 6.09 17.40 9.17
C LEU A 403 5.78 18.58 8.24
N ARG A 404 4.50 18.88 8.03
CA ARG A 404 4.02 19.94 7.14
C ARG A 404 4.41 21.36 7.61
N VAL A 405 4.52 21.56 8.92
CA VAL A 405 4.87 22.87 9.49
C VAL A 405 6.33 22.97 9.92
N GLN A 406 7.07 21.87 9.85
CA GLN A 406 8.49 21.83 10.22
C GLN A 406 9.31 22.81 9.36
N SER A 407 10.25 23.48 9.97
CA SER A 407 11.10 24.47 9.31
C SER A 407 12.39 24.72 10.10
N SER A 408 13.39 25.29 9.44
CA SER A 408 14.63 25.69 10.10
C SER A 408 14.43 26.67 11.28
N ALA A 409 13.36 27.46 11.23
CA ALA A 409 12.99 28.36 12.33
C ALA A 409 12.45 27.59 13.56
N ILE A 410 11.76 26.46 13.35
CA ILE A 410 11.36 25.54 14.43
C ILE A 410 12.57 24.76 14.93
N ASP A 411 13.46 24.34 14.02
CA ASP A 411 14.68 23.61 14.36
C ASP A 411 15.62 24.39 15.27
N ALA A 412 15.68 25.69 15.08
CA ALA A 412 16.52 26.59 15.90
C ALA A 412 15.97 26.82 17.31
N LYS A 413 14.73 26.41 17.62
CA LYS A 413 14.12 26.58 18.95
C LYS A 413 14.58 25.49 19.92
N PRO A 414 14.84 25.83 21.20
CA PRO A 414 15.14 24.83 22.22
C PRO A 414 13.93 23.89 22.49
N ALA A 415 12.73 24.41 22.33
CA ALA A 415 11.48 23.64 22.42
C ALA A 415 10.43 24.26 21.50
N HIS A 416 9.56 23.42 20.93
CA HIS A 416 8.42 23.84 20.14
C HIS A 416 7.22 22.92 20.42
N LEU A 417 6.06 23.53 20.71
CA LEU A 417 4.78 22.85 20.80
C LEU A 417 4.03 23.06 19.48
N TYR A 418 3.71 21.96 18.80
CA TYR A 418 2.93 22.04 17.56
C TYR A 418 1.48 22.37 17.86
N ALA A 419 0.79 22.98 16.91
CA ALA A 419 -0.65 23.19 17.00
C ALA A 419 -1.36 21.83 17.11
N ILE A 420 -2.33 21.76 17.98
CA ILE A 420 -3.13 20.55 18.18
C ILE A 420 -4.11 20.44 17.01
N SER A 421 -4.09 19.31 16.31
CA SER A 421 -5.05 18.99 15.26
C SER A 421 -6.42 18.65 15.85
N ASP A 422 -7.48 18.91 15.09
CA ASP A 422 -8.82 18.46 15.44
C ASP A 422 -8.84 16.96 15.66
N HIS A 423 -9.40 16.52 16.76
CA HIS A 423 -9.47 15.12 17.14
C HIS A 423 -10.89 14.64 17.29
N THR A 424 -11.22 13.55 16.58
CA THR A 424 -12.53 12.93 16.72
C THR A 424 -12.50 11.90 17.84
N ARG A 425 -13.35 12.11 18.83
CA ARG A 425 -13.54 11.15 19.90
C ARG A 425 -14.44 10.01 19.42
N PHE A 426 -13.88 8.83 19.26
CA PHE A 426 -14.63 7.61 18.99
C PHE A 426 -15.29 7.11 20.29
N GLY A 427 -16.59 6.82 20.24
CA GLY A 427 -17.25 6.09 21.33
C GLY A 427 -16.88 4.60 21.23
N TYR A 428 -16.21 4.09 22.23
CA TYR A 428 -15.99 2.64 22.33
C TYR A 428 -17.26 1.90 22.69
N ASN A 429 -17.35 0.66 22.26
CA ASN A 429 -18.37 -0.24 22.74
C ASN A 429 -17.98 -0.66 24.18
N TRP A 430 -18.76 -0.19 25.16
CA TRP A 430 -18.54 -0.43 26.59
C TRP A 430 -18.39 -1.90 27.01
N TRP A 431 -18.86 -2.86 26.21
CA TRP A 431 -18.67 -4.30 26.42
C TRP A 431 -17.19 -4.70 26.50
N MET A 432 -16.31 -3.92 25.91
CA MET A 432 -14.87 -4.20 25.92
C MET A 432 -14.23 -3.92 27.28
N ASP A 433 -14.79 -3.02 28.06
CA ASP A 433 -14.27 -2.67 29.39
C ASP A 433 -14.74 -3.65 30.48
N TYR A 434 -15.73 -4.48 30.16
CA TYR A 434 -16.32 -5.44 31.11
C TYR A 434 -15.62 -6.79 31.16
N LEU A 435 -14.74 -7.08 30.24
CA LEU A 435 -13.98 -8.34 30.30
C LEU A 435 -12.85 -8.18 31.30
N PRO A 436 -12.83 -9.00 32.36
CA PRO A 436 -11.78 -8.91 33.35
C PRO A 436 -10.44 -9.19 32.69
N GLY A 437 -9.53 -8.23 32.74
CA GLY A 437 -8.13 -8.48 32.44
C GLY A 437 -7.52 -9.41 33.47
N GLY A 438 -6.49 -10.14 33.09
CA GLY A 438 -5.73 -10.96 34.03
C GLY A 438 -5.08 -10.11 35.12
N ASP A 439 -4.75 -10.74 36.21
CA ASP A 439 -3.95 -10.15 37.27
C ASP A 439 -2.56 -9.79 36.72
N PRO A 440 -1.99 -8.60 37.03
CA PRO A 440 -0.63 -8.22 36.63
C PRO A 440 0.47 -9.25 36.99
N GLY A 441 0.19 -10.11 37.96
CA GLY A 441 1.07 -11.21 38.34
C GLY A 441 0.90 -12.52 37.57
N ASP A 442 -0.07 -12.59 36.66
CA ASP A 442 -0.35 -13.84 35.95
C ASP A 442 0.71 -14.11 34.87
N LYS A 443 1.12 -15.38 34.78
CA LYS A 443 2.13 -15.82 33.79
C LYS A 443 1.60 -15.80 32.36
N LYS A 444 0.28 -15.71 32.17
CA LYS A 444 -0.37 -15.53 30.87
C LYS A 444 -0.64 -14.06 30.65
N ASN A 445 0.03 -13.48 29.69
CA ASN A 445 -0.11 -12.07 29.33
C ASN A 445 -0.87 -11.84 28.03
N TYR A 446 -1.54 -12.86 27.48
CA TYR A 446 -2.41 -12.71 26.32
C TYR A 446 -3.78 -13.30 26.59
N PHE A 447 -4.79 -12.65 26.01
CA PHE A 447 -6.20 -12.94 26.21
C PHE A 447 -6.89 -13.08 24.89
N VAL A 448 -7.95 -13.91 24.88
CA VAL A 448 -8.83 -14.07 23.74
C VAL A 448 -10.09 -13.29 24.02
N GLN A 449 -10.41 -12.34 23.18
CA GLN A 449 -11.64 -11.57 23.25
C GLN A 449 -12.53 -11.92 22.06
N ASN A 450 -13.75 -12.35 22.34
CA ASN A 450 -14.76 -12.51 21.31
C ASN A 450 -15.35 -11.11 21.05
N MET A 451 -14.80 -10.45 20.07
CA MET A 451 -15.42 -9.24 19.51
C MET A 451 -16.36 -9.69 18.41
N ARG A 452 -17.63 -9.23 18.48
CA ARG A 452 -18.44 -9.38 17.29
C ARG A 452 -17.69 -8.68 16.18
N PRO A 453 -17.23 -9.35 15.32
CA PRO A 453 -17.46 -10.62 14.68
C PRO A 453 -16.22 -11.48 14.47
N GLY A 454 -15.49 -11.77 15.43
CA GLY A 454 -14.36 -12.69 15.34
C GLY A 454 -13.60 -12.79 16.65
N LEU A 455 -12.64 -13.68 16.68
CA LEU A 455 -11.74 -13.84 17.81
C LEU A 455 -10.56 -12.88 17.63
N THR A 456 -10.36 -12.00 18.58
CA THR A 456 -9.21 -11.11 18.63
C THR A 456 -8.33 -11.50 19.81
N TYR A 457 -7.03 -11.60 19.56
CA TYR A 457 -6.02 -11.94 20.54
C TYR A 457 -5.24 -10.67 20.91
N TYR A 458 -4.99 -10.45 22.19
CA TYR A 458 -4.21 -9.32 22.64
C TYR A 458 -3.32 -9.68 23.83
N GLU A 459 -2.19 -8.99 23.94
CA GLU A 459 -1.37 -8.95 25.14
C GLU A 459 -1.88 -7.80 26.02
N GLU A 460 -2.00 -8.05 27.31
CA GLU A 460 -2.35 -7.03 28.28
C GLU A 460 -1.13 -6.65 29.11
N GLY A 461 -0.95 -5.38 29.30
CA GLY A 461 0.07 -4.80 30.15
C GLY A 461 -0.51 -3.62 30.92
N PHE A 462 0.28 -3.10 31.86
CA PHE A 462 -0.08 -1.91 32.63
C PHE A 462 0.98 -0.85 32.41
N THR A 463 0.55 0.40 32.26
CA THR A 463 1.52 1.50 32.24
C THR A 463 2.15 1.64 33.63
N PRO A 464 3.47 1.77 33.75
CA PRO A 464 4.18 1.85 35.03
C PRO A 464 3.73 3.02 35.91
N VAL A 465 3.18 4.06 35.28
CA VAL A 465 2.96 5.36 35.91
C VAL A 465 1.61 5.49 36.60
N ASN A 466 0.55 4.93 36.03
CA ASN A 466 -0.80 5.09 36.55
C ASN A 466 -1.60 3.79 36.68
N GLY A 467 -0.97 2.65 36.37
CA GLY A 467 -1.64 1.35 36.36
C GLY A 467 -2.70 1.19 35.27
N GLU A 468 -2.73 2.09 34.29
CA GLU A 468 -3.68 2.02 33.19
C GLU A 468 -3.44 0.78 32.34
N ARG A 469 -4.50 0.06 32.02
CA ARG A 469 -4.42 -1.10 31.14
C ARG A 469 -4.01 -0.70 29.75
N LYS A 470 -3.00 -1.38 29.22
CA LYS A 470 -2.56 -1.24 27.83
C LYS A 470 -2.75 -2.58 27.13
N ARG A 471 -3.52 -2.57 26.05
CA ARG A 471 -3.74 -3.75 25.21
C ARG A 471 -2.96 -3.58 23.91
N LYS A 472 -2.26 -4.64 23.53
CA LYS A 472 -1.59 -4.75 22.24
C LYS A 472 -2.22 -5.91 21.49
N PHE A 473 -2.94 -5.61 20.43
CA PHE A 473 -3.56 -6.64 19.61
C PHE A 473 -2.51 -7.44 18.85
N ILE A 474 -2.72 -8.76 18.76
CA ILE A 474 -1.82 -9.69 18.07
C ILE A 474 -2.29 -9.88 16.62
N ASN A 475 -3.60 -10.00 16.40
CA ASN A 475 -4.21 -10.28 15.09
C ASN A 475 -5.19 -9.18 14.64
N ALA A 476 -5.03 -7.98 15.12
CA ALA A 476 -5.81 -6.81 14.72
C ALA A 476 -4.90 -5.59 14.61
N GLY A 477 -5.25 -4.64 13.75
CA GLY A 477 -4.60 -3.35 13.69
C GLY A 477 -4.83 -2.55 14.97
N ASP A 478 -3.84 -1.77 15.39
CA ASP A 478 -3.97 -0.90 16.56
C ASP A 478 -5.05 0.17 16.30
N PRO A 479 -5.85 0.54 17.29
CA PRO A 479 -6.84 1.59 17.14
C PRO A 479 -6.17 2.96 17.02
N LYS A 480 -6.84 3.89 16.33
CA LYS A 480 -6.48 5.30 16.40
C LYS A 480 -6.51 5.80 17.85
N SER A 481 -5.63 6.75 18.20
CA SER A 481 -5.60 7.31 19.55
C SER A 481 -6.99 7.80 19.99
N LEU A 482 -7.39 7.49 21.22
CA LEU A 482 -8.66 7.93 21.79
C LEU A 482 -8.62 9.35 22.33
N GLY A 483 -7.45 9.76 22.77
CA GLY A 483 -7.20 11.08 23.30
C GLY A 483 -6.53 11.97 22.26
N VAL A 484 -6.60 13.26 22.50
CA VAL A 484 -5.87 14.27 21.73
C VAL A 484 -4.38 13.95 21.78
N VAL A 485 -3.76 13.85 20.62
CA VAL A 485 -2.31 13.68 20.50
C VAL A 485 -1.65 15.05 20.49
N ILE A 486 -0.67 15.23 21.36
CA ILE A 486 0.06 16.50 21.49
C ILE A 486 1.49 16.26 21.03
N TYR A 487 1.87 16.90 19.93
CA TYR A 487 3.22 16.84 19.39
C TYR A 487 4.06 18.01 19.90
N PHE A 488 5.30 17.72 20.27
CA PHE A 488 6.29 18.73 20.62
C PHE A 488 7.69 18.30 20.19
N LYS A 489 8.57 19.26 20.00
CA LYS A 489 9.98 19.05 19.67
C LYS A 489 10.86 19.65 20.76
N LEU A 490 11.92 18.95 21.09
CA LEU A 490 12.98 19.40 22.01
C LEU A 490 14.32 19.30 21.29
N ALA A 491 15.16 20.34 21.41
CA ALA A 491 16.50 20.33 20.80
C ALA A 491 17.48 19.43 21.55
N SER A 492 17.22 19.14 22.82
CA SER A 492 18.01 18.23 23.65
C SER A 492 17.13 17.59 24.73
N GLU A 493 17.61 16.52 25.35
CA GLU A 493 16.92 15.91 26.48
C GLU A 493 16.81 16.92 27.65
N PRO A 494 15.57 17.21 28.13
CA PRO A 494 15.36 18.20 29.18
C PRO A 494 15.69 17.60 30.56
N THR A 495 16.20 18.44 31.45
CA THR A 495 16.35 18.08 32.87
C THR A 495 15.01 17.91 33.53
N ASP A 496 14.07 18.82 33.19
CA ASP A 496 12.68 18.79 33.64
C ASP A 496 11.76 19.28 32.51
N ILE A 497 10.56 18.71 32.46
CA ILE A 497 9.51 19.08 31.51
C ILE A 497 8.15 18.89 32.15
N SER A 498 7.25 19.83 31.90
CA SER A 498 5.85 19.70 32.29
C SER A 498 4.93 20.14 31.16
N LEU A 499 3.74 19.55 31.12
CA LEU A 499 2.65 19.93 30.23
C LEU A 499 1.40 20.20 31.08
N THR A 500 0.84 21.39 30.95
CA THR A 500 -0.40 21.77 31.66
C THR A 500 -1.50 22.02 30.65
N ILE A 501 -2.64 21.35 30.85
CA ILE A 501 -3.87 21.57 30.09
C ILE A 501 -4.71 22.58 30.86
N LEU A 502 -5.09 23.65 30.20
CA LEU A 502 -5.89 24.74 30.76
C LEU A 502 -7.29 24.76 30.11
N ASP A 503 -8.28 25.29 30.86
CA ASP A 503 -9.57 25.63 30.27
C ASP A 503 -9.50 26.98 29.52
N GLU A 504 -10.61 27.41 28.92
CA GLU A 504 -10.73 28.68 28.19
C GLU A 504 -10.50 29.92 29.08
N ASN A 505 -10.61 29.80 30.41
CA ASN A 505 -10.38 30.86 31.40
C ASN A 505 -8.94 30.83 31.95
N GLY A 506 -8.10 29.88 31.51
CA GLY A 506 -6.73 29.70 31.98
C GLY A 506 -6.62 28.91 33.30
N ASN A 507 -7.68 28.28 33.78
CA ASN A 507 -7.61 27.40 34.96
C ASN A 507 -7.01 26.04 34.56
N GLU A 508 -6.19 25.50 35.45
CA GLU A 508 -5.59 24.19 35.25
C GLU A 508 -6.64 23.08 35.29
N ILE A 509 -6.76 22.32 34.21
CA ILE A 509 -7.53 21.08 34.12
C ILE A 509 -6.68 19.89 34.52
N ARG A 510 -5.44 19.83 34.00
CA ARG A 510 -4.53 18.72 34.24
C ARG A 510 -3.07 19.14 34.06
N HIS A 511 -2.23 18.55 34.91
CA HIS A 511 -0.79 18.73 34.87
C HIS A 511 -0.08 17.38 34.67
N TYR A 512 0.90 17.35 33.78
CA TYR A 512 1.77 16.21 33.54
C TYR A 512 3.23 16.63 33.83
N SER A 513 3.90 15.88 34.69
CA SER A 513 5.35 16.00 34.92
C SER A 513 6.14 15.05 34.01
N LYS A 514 7.46 15.17 34.02
CA LYS A 514 8.37 14.30 33.26
C LYS A 514 8.10 12.81 33.51
N ASP A 515 7.85 12.43 34.74
CA ASP A 515 7.59 11.03 35.14
C ASP A 515 6.29 10.47 34.55
N LEU A 516 5.35 11.35 34.16
CA LEU A 516 4.06 11.00 33.57
C LEU A 516 4.06 11.06 32.04
N MET A 517 5.16 11.48 31.42
CA MET A 517 5.29 11.61 29.97
C MET A 517 6.15 10.49 29.41
N THR A 518 5.69 9.88 28.32
CA THR A 518 6.55 9.03 27.52
C THR A 518 7.19 9.90 26.45
N LEU A 519 8.46 10.19 26.62
CA LEU A 519 9.25 10.88 25.58
C LEU A 519 9.68 9.84 24.54
N LYS A 520 9.31 10.08 23.29
CA LYS A 520 9.70 9.22 22.15
C LYS A 520 10.57 10.03 21.20
#